data_3100001a4ca2afe690d8e1738e815664
#
_entry.id   3100001a4ca2afe690d8e1738e815664
#
_cell.length_a   1.000
_cell.length_b   1.000
_cell.length_c   1.000
_cell.angle_alpha   90.00
_cell.angle_beta   90.00
_cell.angle_gamma   90.00
#
_symmetry.space_group_name_H-M   'P 1'
#
loop_
_entity.id
_entity.type
_entity.pdbx_description
1 polymer ?
#
loop_
_entity_poly.entity_id
_entity_poly.type
_entity_poly.pdbx_seq_one_letter_code
_entity_poly.pdbx_strand_id
1 'polypeptide(L)'
;MANGFPAGGVLIHPKIEAKYGLLGTTFGGTHLICRAGIAVLDILKEDQLIENAAVVGEYLKSRLVQEFPDAEVRGRGLMIGIEFSEPIKAARQALLNEFHIFTGVANNPNVLRLLPPLCLTKEEADYFVESLKSVYQKVLA
;
A
#
# COMPACT_ATOMS: atom_id res chain seq x y z
N MET A 1 9.55 -3.07 7.87
CA MET A 1 8.99 -3.85 8.98
C MET A 1 8.63 -3.01 10.20
N ALA A 2 9.40 -2.07 10.62
CA ALA A 2 9.19 -1.34 11.88
C ALA A 2 8.65 0.08 11.68
N ASN A 3 7.71 0.27 10.76
CA ASN A 3 6.94 1.49 10.49
C ASN A 3 7.81 2.77 10.50
N GLY A 4 8.81 2.83 9.61
CA GLY A 4 9.74 3.94 9.47
C GLY A 4 11.12 3.70 10.10
N PHE A 5 11.27 2.77 11.02
CA PHE A 5 12.60 2.33 11.45
C PHE A 5 13.27 1.45 10.39
N PRO A 6 14.58 1.58 10.18
CA PRO A 6 15.33 0.81 9.19
C PRO A 6 15.53 -0.63 9.66
N ALA A 7 14.47 -1.43 9.58
CA ALA A 7 14.45 -2.84 10.00
C ALA A 7 14.14 -3.76 8.82
N GLY A 8 14.89 -4.83 8.70
CA GLY A 8 14.66 -5.93 7.79
C GLY A 8 14.80 -7.26 8.51
N GLY A 9 14.20 -8.31 7.95
CA GLY A 9 14.31 -9.68 8.47
C GLY A 9 14.37 -10.68 7.31
N VAL A 10 15.07 -11.78 7.55
CA VAL A 10 15.17 -12.90 6.61
C VAL A 10 14.72 -14.16 7.32
N LEU A 11 13.72 -14.83 6.75
CA LEU A 11 13.33 -16.18 7.17
C LEU A 11 14.14 -17.19 6.37
N ILE A 12 14.97 -17.96 7.06
CA ILE A 12 15.88 -18.92 6.41
C ILE A 12 15.27 -20.32 6.50
N HIS A 13 15.21 -21.01 5.36
CA HIS A 13 14.71 -22.38 5.32
C HIS A 13 15.63 -23.31 6.16
N PRO A 14 15.10 -24.26 6.94
CA PRO A 14 15.89 -25.16 7.81
C PRO A 14 17.00 -25.95 7.13
N LYS A 15 16.92 -26.15 5.80
CA LYS A 15 17.98 -26.81 5.02
C LYS A 15 19.25 -25.97 4.86
N ILE A 16 19.17 -24.67 5.13
CA ILE A 16 20.31 -23.76 5.06
C ILE A 16 20.87 -23.61 6.47
N GLU A 17 22.02 -24.25 6.70
CA GLU A 17 22.71 -24.14 7.96
C GLU A 17 23.32 -22.76 8.17
N ALA A 18 23.10 -22.19 9.36
CA ALA A 18 23.74 -20.93 9.75
C ALA A 18 25.27 -21.14 9.88
N LYS A 19 26.04 -20.31 9.19
CA LYS A 19 27.51 -20.32 9.30
C LYS A 19 28.00 -18.94 9.72
N TYR A 20 29.02 -18.91 10.58
CA TYR A 20 29.67 -17.68 10.98
C TYR A 20 30.19 -16.91 9.76
N GLY A 21 29.91 -15.60 9.68
CA GLY A 21 30.33 -14.77 8.58
C GLY A 21 29.48 -14.83 7.30
N LEU A 22 28.41 -15.64 7.29
CA LEU A 22 27.50 -15.74 6.14
C LEU A 22 26.68 -14.46 5.96
N LEU A 23 26.23 -13.86 7.03
CA LEU A 23 25.53 -12.58 7.11
C LEU A 23 26.13 -11.75 8.22
N GLY A 24 26.38 -10.48 7.96
CA GLY A 24 26.88 -9.54 8.94
C GLY A 24 26.21 -8.18 8.80
N THR A 25 25.92 -7.56 9.92
CA THR A 25 25.43 -6.19 9.99
C THR A 25 25.89 -5.53 11.26
N THR A 26 26.43 -4.31 11.15
CA THR A 26 26.94 -3.57 12.30
C THR A 26 25.84 -3.17 13.27
N PHE A 27 24.66 -2.80 12.75
CA PHE A 27 23.54 -2.28 13.53
C PHE A 27 22.32 -3.21 13.55
N GLY A 28 22.45 -4.43 13.04
CA GLY A 28 21.34 -5.39 13.01
C GLY A 28 20.94 -5.83 14.41
N GLY A 29 19.64 -5.90 14.68
CA GLY A 29 19.11 -6.39 15.94
C GLY A 29 19.35 -5.47 17.14
N THR A 30 19.55 -4.16 16.93
CA THR A 30 19.65 -3.23 18.07
C THR A 30 18.35 -3.21 18.88
N HIS A 31 18.46 -2.96 20.19
CA HIS A 31 17.30 -3.00 21.10
C HIS A 31 16.15 -2.10 20.65
N LEU A 32 16.44 -0.88 20.14
CA LEU A 32 15.43 0.06 19.68
C LEU A 32 14.67 -0.48 18.46
N ILE A 33 15.39 -1.03 17.47
CA ILE A 33 14.79 -1.62 16.28
C ILE A 33 13.94 -2.84 16.64
N CYS A 34 14.42 -3.70 17.53
CA CYS A 34 13.67 -4.86 18.00
C CYS A 34 12.38 -4.45 18.73
N ARG A 35 12.45 -3.46 19.61
CA ARG A 35 11.25 -2.94 20.32
C ARG A 35 10.24 -2.31 19.36
N ALA A 36 10.69 -1.51 18.38
CA ALA A 36 9.82 -0.96 17.36
C ALA A 36 9.17 -2.08 16.52
N GLY A 37 9.93 -3.10 16.16
CA GLY A 37 9.41 -4.25 15.42
C GLY A 37 8.36 -5.04 16.21
N ILE A 38 8.59 -5.29 17.50
CA ILE A 38 7.63 -5.96 18.39
C ILE A 38 6.34 -5.13 18.47
N ALA A 39 6.43 -3.81 18.74
CA ALA A 39 5.26 -2.93 18.82
C ALA A 39 4.41 -2.97 17.54
N VAL A 40 5.05 -2.98 16.36
CA VAL A 40 4.32 -3.11 15.08
C VAL A 40 3.61 -4.47 14.97
N LEU A 41 4.26 -5.56 15.39
CA LEU A 41 3.64 -6.88 15.33
C LEU A 41 2.46 -7.01 16.31
N ASP A 42 2.58 -6.41 17.49
CA ASP A 42 1.50 -6.38 18.49
C ASP A 42 0.30 -5.61 17.94
N ILE A 43 0.50 -4.40 17.40
CA ILE A 43 -0.56 -3.59 16.78
C ILE A 43 -1.21 -4.32 15.59
N LEU A 44 -0.43 -4.94 14.71
CA LEU A 44 -0.97 -5.72 13.58
C LEU A 44 -1.94 -6.81 14.05
N LYS A 45 -1.65 -7.43 15.20
CA LYS A 45 -2.46 -8.50 15.77
C LYS A 45 -3.65 -7.96 16.57
N GLU A 46 -3.43 -6.96 17.44
CA GLU A 46 -4.45 -6.40 18.33
C GLU A 46 -5.56 -5.69 17.54
N ASP A 47 -5.18 -4.90 16.54
CA ASP A 47 -6.10 -4.16 15.68
C ASP A 47 -6.57 -4.96 14.45
N GLN A 48 -6.21 -6.24 14.33
CA GLN A 48 -6.58 -7.13 13.23
C GLN A 48 -6.30 -6.51 11.83
N LEU A 49 -5.17 -5.82 11.68
CA LEU A 49 -4.88 -5.02 10.50
C LEU A 49 -4.67 -5.85 9.23
N ILE A 50 -4.28 -7.11 9.35
CA ILE A 50 -4.15 -8.03 8.21
C ILE A 50 -5.54 -8.37 7.65
N GLU A 51 -6.49 -8.66 8.53
CA GLU A 51 -7.89 -8.93 8.21
C GLU A 51 -8.56 -7.68 7.64
N ASN A 52 -8.33 -6.52 8.26
CA ASN A 52 -8.82 -5.24 7.77
C ASN A 52 -8.31 -4.96 6.35
N ALA A 53 -7.02 -5.14 6.09
CA ALA A 53 -6.44 -4.96 4.75
C ALA A 53 -7.06 -5.91 3.71
N ALA A 54 -7.44 -7.13 4.08
CA ALA A 54 -8.12 -8.05 3.18
C ALA A 54 -9.56 -7.60 2.88
N VAL A 55 -10.32 -7.25 3.92
CA VAL A 55 -11.74 -6.87 3.80
C VAL A 55 -11.89 -5.51 3.10
N VAL A 56 -11.18 -4.49 3.56
CA VAL A 56 -11.27 -3.15 2.99
C VAL A 56 -10.60 -3.08 1.61
N GLY A 57 -9.55 -3.87 1.39
CA GLY A 57 -8.91 -3.99 0.08
C GLY A 57 -9.84 -4.58 -0.97
N GLU A 58 -10.60 -5.63 -0.64
CA GLU A 58 -11.58 -6.21 -1.57
C GLU A 58 -12.75 -5.26 -1.81
N TYR A 59 -13.23 -4.60 -0.76
CA TYR A 59 -14.23 -3.53 -0.87
C TYR A 59 -13.78 -2.43 -1.83
N LEU A 60 -12.59 -1.88 -1.61
CA LEU A 60 -12.03 -0.80 -2.46
C LEU A 60 -11.87 -1.25 -3.92
N LYS A 61 -11.36 -2.46 -4.16
CA LYS A 61 -11.26 -3.00 -5.52
C LYS A 61 -12.61 -3.11 -6.20
N SER A 62 -13.62 -3.63 -5.50
CA SER A 62 -14.97 -3.75 -6.03
C SER A 62 -15.57 -2.40 -6.41
N ARG A 63 -15.37 -1.37 -5.56
CA ARG A 63 -15.79 0.00 -5.84
C ARG A 63 -15.09 0.58 -7.06
N LEU A 64 -13.77 0.36 -7.17
CA LEU A 64 -12.97 0.85 -8.31
C LEU A 64 -13.39 0.21 -9.63
N VAL A 65 -13.62 -1.11 -9.65
CA VAL A 65 -14.11 -1.80 -10.85
C VAL A 65 -15.50 -1.30 -11.27
N GLN A 66 -16.36 -1.01 -10.31
CA GLN A 66 -17.71 -0.50 -10.58
C GLN A 66 -17.67 0.94 -11.16
N GLU A 67 -16.84 1.80 -10.60
CA GLU A 67 -16.77 3.21 -11.00
C GLU A 67 -15.92 3.46 -12.26
N PHE A 68 -14.95 2.58 -12.52
CA PHE A 68 -14.01 2.69 -13.66
C PHE A 68 -13.99 1.38 -14.47
N PRO A 69 -15.08 1.05 -15.18
CA PRO A 69 -15.21 -0.23 -15.88
C PRO A 69 -14.19 -0.44 -17.01
N ASP A 70 -13.64 0.66 -17.56
CA ASP A 70 -12.63 0.62 -18.62
C ASP A 70 -11.19 0.55 -18.09
N ALA A 71 -11.00 0.64 -16.77
CA ALA A 71 -9.69 0.54 -16.14
C ALA A 71 -9.41 -0.89 -15.64
N GLU A 72 -8.17 -1.34 -15.79
CA GLU A 72 -7.74 -2.61 -15.19
C GLU A 72 -7.38 -2.41 -13.72
N VAL A 73 -8.14 -3.01 -12.80
CA VAL A 73 -7.87 -2.97 -11.36
C VAL A 73 -7.28 -4.30 -10.92
N ARG A 74 -6.05 -4.27 -10.40
CA ARG A 74 -5.34 -5.45 -9.91
C ARG A 74 -4.66 -5.20 -8.57
N GLY A 75 -4.42 -6.27 -7.83
CA GLY A 75 -3.75 -6.19 -6.52
C GLY A 75 -4.28 -7.19 -5.51
N ARG A 76 -3.68 -7.13 -4.31
CA ARG A 76 -4.07 -7.96 -3.16
C ARG A 76 -4.10 -7.10 -1.90
N GLY A 77 -5.14 -7.26 -1.08
CA GLY A 77 -5.35 -6.41 0.08
C GLY A 77 -5.35 -4.94 -0.34
N LEU A 78 -4.62 -4.10 0.38
CA LEU A 78 -4.51 -2.67 0.12
C LEU A 78 -3.36 -2.28 -0.85
N MET A 79 -2.66 -3.26 -1.42
CA MET A 79 -1.70 -2.99 -2.51
C MET A 79 -2.43 -3.12 -3.85
N ILE A 80 -2.88 -1.99 -4.41
CA ILE A 80 -3.75 -1.94 -5.58
C ILE A 80 -3.10 -1.09 -6.68
N GLY A 81 -3.19 -1.55 -7.90
CA GLY A 81 -2.88 -0.80 -9.12
C GLY A 81 -4.14 -0.62 -9.96
N ILE A 82 -4.33 0.60 -10.45
CA ILE A 82 -5.40 0.96 -11.38
C ILE A 82 -4.72 1.44 -12.66
N GLU A 83 -4.91 0.73 -13.77
CA GLU A 83 -4.36 1.08 -15.06
C GLU A 83 -5.43 1.72 -15.94
N PHE A 84 -5.18 2.95 -16.35
CA PHE A 84 -6.03 3.73 -17.24
C PHE A 84 -5.48 3.71 -18.66
N SER A 85 -6.27 4.17 -19.64
CA SER A 85 -5.82 4.35 -21.03
C SER A 85 -4.78 5.45 -21.18
N GLU A 86 -4.82 6.46 -20.32
CA GLU A 86 -3.99 7.65 -20.38
C GLU A 86 -3.03 7.78 -19.19
N PRO A 87 -1.92 8.53 -19.34
CA PRO A 87 -0.97 8.77 -18.25
C PRO A 87 -1.60 9.49 -17.05
N ILE A 88 -1.40 8.95 -15.85
CA ILE A 88 -2.05 9.40 -14.60
C ILE A 88 -1.38 10.60 -13.92
N LYS A 89 -0.35 11.20 -14.53
CA LYS A 89 0.41 12.29 -13.89
C LYS A 89 -0.46 13.49 -13.51
N ALA A 90 -1.33 13.93 -14.42
CA ALA A 90 -2.22 15.06 -14.17
C ALA A 90 -3.28 14.71 -13.10
N ALA A 91 -3.84 13.52 -13.17
CA ALA A 91 -4.80 13.03 -12.17
C ALA A 91 -4.18 12.95 -10.75
N ARG A 92 -2.95 12.45 -10.63
CA ARG A 92 -2.24 12.44 -9.35
C ARG A 92 -2.00 13.83 -8.79
N GLN A 93 -1.63 14.79 -9.65
CA GLN A 93 -1.42 16.17 -9.22
C GLN A 93 -2.73 16.80 -8.72
N ALA A 94 -3.83 16.55 -9.41
CA ALA A 94 -5.16 17.03 -9.00
C ALA A 94 -5.61 16.39 -7.67
N LEU A 95 -5.44 15.06 -7.51
CA LEU A 95 -5.71 14.37 -6.24
C LEU A 95 -4.94 14.99 -5.06
N LEU A 96 -3.66 15.29 -5.27
CA LEU A 96 -2.83 15.89 -4.23
C LEU A 96 -3.27 17.33 -3.91
N ASN A 97 -3.48 18.16 -4.91
CA ASN A 97 -3.71 19.59 -4.72
C ASN A 97 -5.14 19.93 -4.29
N GLU A 98 -6.13 19.20 -4.82
CA GLU A 98 -7.55 19.50 -4.58
C GLU A 98 -8.12 18.67 -3.42
N PHE A 99 -7.66 17.43 -3.25
CA PHE A 99 -8.21 16.47 -2.29
C PHE A 99 -7.23 16.05 -1.18
N HIS A 100 -5.98 16.53 -1.24
CA HIS A 100 -4.90 16.18 -0.30
C HIS A 100 -4.61 14.67 -0.23
N ILE A 101 -4.84 13.96 -1.36
CA ILE A 101 -4.61 12.52 -1.46
C ILE A 101 -3.29 12.26 -2.18
N PHE A 102 -2.34 11.68 -1.46
CA PHE A 102 -1.06 11.25 -2.02
C PHE A 102 -1.15 9.82 -2.54
N THR A 103 -0.78 9.61 -3.81
CA THR A 103 -0.77 8.28 -4.45
C THR A 103 0.59 7.95 -5.05
N GLY A 104 0.87 6.66 -5.24
CA GLY A 104 2.10 6.17 -5.81
C GLY A 104 2.09 6.11 -7.35
N VAL A 105 3.25 5.78 -7.92
CA VAL A 105 3.46 5.49 -9.35
C VAL A 105 4.00 4.08 -9.53
N ALA A 106 3.87 3.56 -10.75
CA ALA A 106 4.53 2.35 -11.21
C ALA A 106 5.47 2.68 -12.38
N ASN A 107 6.17 1.68 -12.93
CA ASN A 107 6.97 1.87 -14.14
C ASN A 107 6.11 2.23 -15.36
N ASN A 108 4.91 1.68 -15.44
CA ASN A 108 3.92 2.09 -16.43
C ASN A 108 3.30 3.43 -16.00
N PRO A 109 3.40 4.51 -16.81
CA PRO A 109 2.89 5.83 -16.47
C PRO A 109 1.36 5.91 -16.37
N ASN A 110 0.65 4.91 -16.89
CA ASN A 110 -0.79 4.82 -16.86
C ASN A 110 -1.32 4.18 -15.56
N VAL A 111 -0.43 3.66 -14.71
CA VAL A 111 -0.81 2.95 -13.48
C VAL A 111 -0.76 3.87 -12.27
N LEU A 112 -1.92 4.10 -11.67
CA LEU A 112 -2.06 4.66 -10.33
C LEU A 112 -1.86 3.57 -9.30
N ARG A 113 -0.85 3.71 -8.44
CA ARG A 113 -0.58 2.75 -7.38
C ARG A 113 -1.07 3.25 -6.03
N LEU A 114 -1.84 2.40 -5.35
CA LEU A 114 -2.35 2.64 -4.01
C LEU A 114 -1.59 1.77 -3.01
N LEU A 115 -1.13 2.39 -1.93
CA LEU A 115 -0.51 1.76 -0.77
C LEU A 115 -0.95 2.53 0.50
N PRO A 116 -2.24 2.54 0.81
CA PRO A 116 -2.74 3.20 2.00
C PRO A 116 -2.28 2.45 3.27
N PRO A 117 -2.38 3.07 4.45
CA PRO A 117 -2.12 2.39 5.71
C PRO A 117 -3.08 1.22 5.93
N LEU A 118 -2.63 0.19 6.65
CA LEU A 118 -3.43 -1.01 6.89
C LEU A 118 -4.70 -0.78 7.70
N CYS A 119 -4.78 0.36 8.40
CA CYS A 119 -5.96 0.80 9.17
C CYS A 119 -6.96 1.61 8.33
N LEU A 120 -6.83 1.66 7.00
CA LEU A 120 -7.79 2.33 6.11
C LEU A 120 -9.21 1.86 6.42
N THR A 121 -10.14 2.79 6.54
CA THR A 121 -11.56 2.50 6.72
C THR A 121 -12.31 2.46 5.37
N LYS A 122 -13.55 1.95 5.38
CA LYS A 122 -14.40 1.98 4.17
C LYS A 122 -14.79 3.39 3.77
N GLU A 123 -15.03 4.26 4.75
CA GLU A 123 -15.37 5.67 4.55
C GLU A 123 -14.22 6.43 3.87
N GLU A 124 -12.99 6.16 4.26
CA GLU A 124 -11.80 6.73 3.61
C GLU A 124 -11.59 6.15 2.20
N ALA A 125 -11.88 4.88 2.01
CA ALA A 125 -11.87 4.24 0.69
C ALA A 125 -12.92 4.87 -0.25
N ASP A 126 -14.14 5.13 0.25
CA ASP A 126 -15.18 5.81 -0.51
C ASP A 126 -14.79 7.25 -0.84
N TYR A 127 -14.22 7.99 0.12
CA TYR A 127 -13.69 9.33 -0.13
C TYR A 127 -12.66 9.34 -1.26
N PHE A 128 -11.76 8.36 -1.26
CA PHE A 128 -10.79 8.22 -2.34
C PHE A 128 -11.46 7.96 -3.69
N VAL A 129 -12.41 7.02 -3.77
CA VAL A 129 -13.10 6.66 -5.02
C VAL A 129 -13.85 7.87 -5.60
N GLU A 130 -14.60 8.59 -4.78
CA GLU A 130 -15.34 9.79 -5.22
C GLU A 130 -14.40 10.93 -5.66
N SER A 131 -13.30 11.12 -4.95
CA SER A 131 -12.26 12.09 -5.33
C SER A 131 -11.63 11.73 -6.69
N LEU A 132 -11.27 10.45 -6.86
CA LEU A 132 -10.71 9.96 -8.12
C LEU A 132 -11.70 10.10 -9.28
N LYS A 133 -12.98 9.82 -9.05
CA LYS A 133 -14.06 9.99 -10.03
C LYS A 133 -14.18 11.46 -10.49
N SER A 134 -14.17 12.40 -9.53
CA SER A 134 -14.19 13.84 -9.83
C SER A 134 -12.99 14.27 -10.67
N VAL A 135 -11.80 13.78 -10.33
CA VAL A 135 -10.56 14.08 -11.08
C VAL A 135 -10.59 13.42 -12.47
N TYR A 136 -11.04 12.17 -12.56
CA TYR A 136 -11.11 11.43 -13.82
C TYR A 136 -11.94 12.17 -14.86
N GLN A 137 -13.13 12.63 -14.47
CA GLN A 137 -14.02 13.40 -15.35
C GLN A 137 -13.42 14.73 -15.86
N LYS A 138 -12.54 15.34 -15.06
CA LYS A 138 -11.92 16.64 -15.42
C LYS A 138 -10.66 16.50 -16.28
N VAL A 139 -9.92 15.41 -16.14
CA VAL A 139 -8.52 15.33 -16.57
C VAL A 139 -8.25 14.15 -17.50
N LEU A 140 -9.00 13.06 -17.42
CA LEU A 140 -8.77 11.83 -18.15
C LEU A 140 -9.95 11.40 -19.06
N ALA A 141 -11.11 12.05 -18.94
CA ALA A 141 -12.29 11.75 -19.76
C ALA A 141 -12.30 12.53 -21.09
#